data_55ca0933c2c1b3f81a528e205ef3acdc
#
_entry.id   55ca0933c2c1b3f81a528e205ef3acdc
#
_cell.length_a   1.000
_cell.length_b   1.000
_cell.length_c   1.000
_cell.angle_alpha   90.00
_cell.angle_beta   90.00
_cell.angle_gamma   90.00
#
_symmetry.space_group_name_H-M   'P 1'
#
loop_
_entity.id
_entity.type
_entity.pdbx_description
1 polymer ?
#
loop_
_entity_poly.entity_id
_entity_poly.type
_entity_poly.pdbx_seq_one_letter_code
_entity_poly.pdbx_strand_id
1 'polypeptide(L)'
;MTGSAPLPTPALILAADHRARAVITTENWSEFFGALVHALPSCDGILATAQPLAALAARGHLTALHRTYLSINRTGLAGSVFELVDRLVASVPRAAAEGWSGVKHMTRIDMEDPLTAPALELLGQVLEQSKQAGLEALVEPLAWEGGRIRRDTDGIVLASVIAHDMGAPVIKVPVPAVAPGAERQRAVARVVASVGVPVLFLGGPRTSSGRDAVLEEVRDVMEGGGAGMAMGRTIYQDPDPAEAAGLVRALVHGR
;
A
#
# COMPACT_ATOMS: atom_id res chain seq x y z
N MET A 1 3.72 1.91 27.48
CA MET A 1 3.27 2.36 26.14
C MET A 1 2.65 1.17 25.45
N THR A 2 1.34 1.14 25.29
CA THR A 2 0.65 0.10 24.51
C THR A 2 0.85 0.44 23.05
N GLY A 3 1.81 -0.22 22.41
CA GLY A 3 2.01 -0.09 20.97
C GLY A 3 0.74 -0.43 20.19
N SER A 4 0.60 0.13 18.99
CA SER A 4 -0.49 -0.25 18.07
C SER A 4 -0.46 -1.77 17.85
N ALA A 5 -1.62 -2.43 17.96
CA ALA A 5 -1.69 -3.86 17.65
C ALA A 5 -1.23 -4.09 16.19
N PRO A 6 -0.58 -5.21 15.86
CA PRO A 6 -0.15 -5.51 14.49
C PRO A 6 -1.35 -5.60 13.54
N LEU A 7 -1.09 -5.41 12.24
CA LEU A 7 -2.10 -5.57 11.21
C LEU A 7 -2.70 -6.99 11.30
N PRO A 8 -4.02 -7.13 11.49
CA PRO A 8 -4.65 -8.44 11.39
C PRO A 8 -4.53 -8.95 9.95
N THR A 9 -4.17 -10.22 9.77
CA THR A 9 -4.05 -10.87 8.45
C THR A 9 -4.98 -12.06 8.35
N PRO A 10 -5.60 -12.30 7.19
CA PRO A 10 -5.49 -11.48 5.97
C PRO A 10 -6.18 -10.13 6.09
N ALA A 11 -5.75 -9.14 5.30
CA ALA A 11 -6.30 -7.78 5.33
C ALA A 11 -6.58 -7.18 3.95
N LEU A 12 -7.65 -6.40 3.87
CA LEU A 12 -7.93 -5.51 2.73
C LEU A 12 -7.74 -4.05 3.18
N ILE A 13 -6.72 -3.38 2.67
CA ILE A 13 -6.43 -1.97 2.94
C ILE A 13 -6.83 -1.11 1.74
N LEU A 14 -7.70 -0.13 1.96
CA LEU A 14 -8.06 0.85 0.93
C LEU A 14 -6.93 1.85 0.73
N ALA A 15 -6.34 1.91 -0.49
CA ALA A 15 -5.21 2.79 -0.80
C ALA A 15 -5.68 4.08 -1.48
N ALA A 16 -5.64 5.21 -0.77
CA ALA A 16 -6.19 6.50 -1.20
C ALA A 16 -5.17 7.66 -1.22
N ASP A 17 -3.90 7.36 -1.50
CA ASP A 17 -2.80 8.34 -1.46
C ASP A 17 -2.26 8.74 -2.85
N HIS A 18 -2.89 8.29 -3.94
CA HIS A 18 -2.41 8.50 -5.31
C HIS A 18 -2.49 9.96 -5.77
N ARG A 19 -3.54 10.70 -5.34
CA ARG A 19 -3.76 12.10 -5.76
C ARG A 19 -2.60 13.01 -5.38
N ALA A 20 -1.99 12.79 -4.23
CA ALA A 20 -0.83 13.57 -3.78
C ALA A 20 0.44 13.34 -4.62
N ARG A 21 0.44 12.33 -5.51
CA ARG A 21 1.51 12.07 -6.48
C ARG A 21 1.18 12.55 -7.90
N ALA A 22 0.22 13.43 -8.04
CA ALA A 22 -0.30 13.87 -9.34
C ALA A 22 -1.00 12.77 -10.18
N VAL A 23 -1.35 11.63 -9.55
CA VAL A 23 -2.17 10.59 -10.19
C VAL A 23 -3.64 10.90 -9.88
N ILE A 24 -4.17 11.88 -10.62
CA ILE A 24 -5.53 12.40 -10.42
C ILE A 24 -6.44 11.72 -11.43
N THR A 25 -7.31 10.86 -10.96
CA THR A 25 -8.26 10.09 -11.77
C THR A 25 -9.71 10.48 -11.50
N THR A 26 -9.95 11.17 -10.38
CA THR A 26 -11.20 11.79 -10.00
C THR A 26 -10.86 13.18 -9.47
N GLU A 27 -11.21 14.22 -10.20
CA GLU A 27 -10.88 15.61 -9.84
C GLU A 27 -11.79 16.13 -8.73
N ASN A 28 -13.08 15.78 -8.81
CA ASN A 28 -14.07 16.21 -7.83
C ASN A 28 -13.81 15.56 -6.46
N TRP A 29 -13.63 16.41 -5.45
CA TRP A 29 -13.39 15.97 -4.08
C TRP A 29 -14.56 15.18 -3.49
N SER A 30 -15.80 15.63 -3.74
CA SER A 30 -16.99 14.97 -3.16
C SER A 30 -17.20 13.59 -3.75
N GLU A 31 -16.95 13.40 -5.05
CA GLU A 31 -17.00 12.09 -5.71
C GLU A 31 -15.93 11.16 -5.16
N PHE A 32 -14.67 11.62 -5.11
CA PHE A 32 -13.58 10.84 -4.55
C PHE A 32 -13.85 10.45 -3.10
N PHE A 33 -14.25 11.41 -2.27
CA PHE A 33 -14.55 11.17 -0.86
C PHE A 33 -15.73 10.23 -0.68
N GLY A 34 -16.81 10.41 -1.45
CA GLY A 34 -17.98 9.52 -1.45
C GLY A 34 -17.60 8.08 -1.80
N ALA A 35 -16.74 7.88 -2.82
CA ALA A 35 -16.26 6.56 -3.19
C ALA A 35 -15.46 5.88 -2.05
N LEU A 36 -14.62 6.65 -1.32
CA LEU A 36 -13.93 6.11 -0.14
C LEU A 36 -14.91 5.70 0.96
N VAL A 37 -15.91 6.54 1.25
CA VAL A 37 -16.94 6.26 2.28
C VAL A 37 -17.73 5.01 1.94
N HIS A 38 -18.07 4.79 0.68
CA HIS A 38 -18.80 3.60 0.24
C HIS A 38 -17.96 2.31 0.30
N ALA A 39 -16.66 2.38 -0.03
CA ALA A 39 -15.77 1.23 -0.02
C ALA A 39 -15.31 0.82 1.39
N LEU A 40 -15.11 1.80 2.28
CA LEU A 40 -14.46 1.63 3.58
C LEU A 40 -15.12 0.57 4.49
N PRO A 41 -16.46 0.42 4.57
CA PRO A 41 -17.09 -0.61 5.41
C PRO A 41 -16.68 -2.05 5.08
N SER A 42 -16.21 -2.29 3.86
CA SER A 42 -15.70 -3.60 3.42
C SER A 42 -14.18 -3.74 3.60
N CYS A 43 -13.48 -2.73 4.13
CA CYS A 43 -12.03 -2.75 4.30
C CYS A 43 -11.64 -2.92 5.76
N ASP A 44 -10.48 -3.52 6.01
CA ASP A 44 -9.92 -3.66 7.36
C ASP A 44 -9.10 -2.41 7.75
N GLY A 45 -8.85 -1.54 6.79
CA GLY A 45 -8.16 -0.28 7.03
C GLY A 45 -8.02 0.58 5.78
N ILE A 46 -7.36 1.70 5.97
CA ILE A 46 -7.08 2.67 4.93
C ILE A 46 -5.66 3.22 5.06
N LEU A 47 -4.97 3.37 3.92
CA LEU A 47 -3.79 4.20 3.81
C LEU A 47 -4.12 5.42 2.95
N ALA A 48 -3.88 6.60 3.46
CA ALA A 48 -4.15 7.84 2.73
C ALA A 48 -3.23 8.97 3.19
N THR A 49 -3.26 10.07 2.45
CA THR A 49 -2.61 11.32 2.89
C THR A 49 -3.44 12.04 3.95
N ALA A 50 -2.90 13.08 4.56
CA ALA A 50 -3.48 13.74 5.72
C ALA A 50 -4.93 14.21 5.53
N GLN A 51 -5.25 14.84 4.38
CA GLN A 51 -6.58 15.41 4.16
C GLN A 51 -7.71 14.36 4.07
N PRO A 52 -7.58 13.25 3.30
CA PRO A 52 -8.60 12.21 3.32
C PRO A 52 -8.77 11.56 4.69
N LEU A 53 -7.68 11.26 5.42
CA LEU A 53 -7.78 10.67 6.76
C LEU A 53 -8.49 11.61 7.74
N ALA A 54 -8.10 12.88 7.81
CA ALA A 54 -8.72 13.87 8.67
C ALA A 54 -10.22 14.06 8.35
N ALA A 55 -10.58 14.08 7.04
CA ALA A 55 -11.97 14.23 6.63
C ALA A 55 -12.84 13.02 6.99
N LEU A 56 -12.30 11.79 6.87
CA LEU A 56 -12.99 10.56 7.27
C LEU A 56 -13.16 10.51 8.79
N ALA A 57 -12.13 10.85 9.56
CA ALA A 57 -12.21 10.89 11.03
C ALA A 57 -13.21 11.94 11.53
N ALA A 58 -13.13 13.17 11.02
CA ALA A 58 -14.00 14.27 11.44
C ALA A 58 -15.49 14.01 11.16
N ARG A 59 -15.79 13.14 10.19
CA ARG A 59 -17.17 12.77 9.83
C ARG A 59 -17.60 11.41 10.39
N GLY A 60 -16.79 10.79 11.24
CA GLY A 60 -17.12 9.53 11.92
C GLY A 60 -17.13 8.29 11.01
N HIS A 61 -16.44 8.33 9.87
CA HIS A 61 -16.38 7.17 8.96
C HIS A 61 -15.29 6.16 9.36
N LEU A 62 -14.35 6.53 10.24
CA LEU A 62 -13.35 5.61 10.78
C LEU A 62 -13.86 5.00 12.08
N THR A 63 -13.85 3.67 12.16
CA THR A 63 -14.18 2.92 13.38
C THR A 63 -12.89 2.41 14.03
N ALA A 64 -12.97 1.94 15.27
CA ALA A 64 -11.85 1.32 15.98
C ALA A 64 -11.33 0.04 15.30
N LEU A 65 -12.10 -0.54 14.39
CA LEU A 65 -11.71 -1.73 13.61
C LEU A 65 -10.83 -1.39 12.41
N HIS A 66 -10.88 -0.14 11.92
CA HIS A 66 -10.08 0.27 10.78
C HIS A 66 -8.64 0.59 11.18
N ARG A 67 -7.69 -0.09 10.53
CA ARG A 67 -6.28 0.31 10.60
C ARG A 67 -6.07 1.55 9.72
N THR A 68 -5.39 2.55 10.26
CA THR A 68 -5.20 3.85 9.59
C THR A 68 -3.72 4.15 9.42
N TYR A 69 -3.27 4.29 8.18
CA TYR A 69 -1.87 4.58 7.87
C TYR A 69 -1.76 5.94 7.18
N LEU A 70 -1.05 6.86 7.81
CA LEU A 70 -0.71 8.14 7.19
C LEU A 70 0.40 7.95 6.15
N SER A 71 0.12 8.22 4.89
CA SER A 71 1.16 8.27 3.83
C SER A 71 2.05 9.50 4.04
N ILE A 72 3.33 9.29 4.36
CA ILE A 72 4.22 10.36 4.85
C ILE A 72 5.23 10.86 3.82
N ASN A 73 5.45 10.16 2.70
CA ASN A 73 6.40 10.59 1.67
C ASN A 73 5.78 10.52 0.27
N ARG A 74 5.33 11.68 -0.22
CA ARG A 74 4.65 11.81 -1.52
C ARG A 74 5.19 12.98 -2.35
N THR A 75 6.48 13.28 -2.23
CA THR A 75 7.12 14.37 -2.97
C THR A 75 7.51 14.00 -4.40
N GLY A 76 7.82 12.73 -4.66
CA GLY A 76 8.11 12.24 -6.01
C GLY A 76 6.83 12.18 -6.84
N LEU A 77 6.56 13.24 -7.63
CA LEU A 77 5.36 13.33 -8.47
C LEU A 77 5.49 12.44 -9.71
N ALA A 78 4.45 11.68 -10.00
CA ALA A 78 4.42 10.77 -11.14
C ALA A 78 4.67 11.51 -12.48
N GLY A 79 5.61 11.01 -13.25
CA GLY A 79 5.99 11.58 -14.55
C GLY A 79 6.87 12.84 -14.49
N SER A 80 7.28 13.27 -13.29
CA SER A 80 8.18 14.42 -13.15
C SER A 80 9.65 13.98 -13.17
N VAL A 81 10.56 14.96 -13.46
CA VAL A 81 12.02 14.73 -13.43
C VAL A 81 12.56 14.41 -12.03
N PHE A 82 11.78 14.68 -10.98
CA PHE A 82 12.11 14.37 -9.59
C PHE A 82 11.27 13.22 -9.02
N GLU A 83 10.71 12.36 -9.87
CA GLU A 83 9.85 11.26 -9.42
C GLU A 83 10.54 10.32 -8.40
N LEU A 84 11.86 10.15 -8.52
CA LEU A 84 12.64 9.33 -7.58
C LEU A 84 13.04 10.06 -6.30
N VAL A 85 12.82 11.37 -6.20
CA VAL A 85 13.14 12.15 -5.00
C VAL A 85 12.01 12.00 -3.99
N ASP A 86 12.20 11.16 -2.98
CA ASP A 86 11.24 10.99 -1.89
C ASP A 86 11.69 11.75 -0.63
N ARG A 87 10.82 12.65 -0.17
CA ARG A 87 10.98 13.38 1.08
C ARG A 87 9.70 13.30 1.89
N LEU A 88 9.79 13.53 3.18
CA LEU A 88 8.62 13.52 4.05
C LEU A 88 7.76 14.75 3.81
N VAL A 89 6.46 14.54 3.67
CA VAL A 89 5.38 15.57 3.63
C VAL A 89 4.55 15.55 4.90
N ALA A 90 4.72 14.52 5.72
CA ALA A 90 4.20 14.38 7.07
C ALA A 90 5.25 13.63 7.91
N SER A 91 5.02 13.48 9.21
CA SER A 91 5.99 12.86 10.11
C SER A 91 5.37 11.76 10.98
N VAL A 92 6.22 10.87 11.48
CA VAL A 92 5.81 9.83 12.45
C VAL A 92 5.26 10.47 13.73
N PRO A 93 5.88 11.50 14.34
CA PRO A 93 5.29 12.19 15.49
C PRO A 93 3.90 12.77 15.23
N ARG A 94 3.65 13.30 14.02
CA ARG A 94 2.33 13.77 13.63
C ARG A 94 1.31 12.63 13.60
N ALA A 95 1.66 11.50 12.98
CA ALA A 95 0.79 10.33 12.94
C ALA A 95 0.42 9.84 14.35
N ALA A 96 1.38 9.83 15.28
CA ALA A 96 1.14 9.48 16.69
C ALA A 96 0.22 10.49 17.39
N ALA A 97 0.45 11.78 17.21
CA ALA A 97 -0.36 12.84 17.80
C ALA A 97 -1.82 12.86 17.29
N GLU A 98 -2.03 12.49 16.03
CA GLU A 98 -3.34 12.37 15.40
C GLU A 98 -4.04 11.02 15.72
N GLY A 99 -3.36 10.09 16.41
CA GLY A 99 -3.93 8.80 16.84
C GLY A 99 -4.04 7.76 15.71
N TRP A 100 -3.28 7.91 14.61
CA TRP A 100 -3.27 6.91 13.54
C TRP A 100 -2.58 5.62 13.98
N SER A 101 -2.98 4.49 13.38
CA SER A 101 -2.42 3.17 13.69
C SER A 101 -0.96 3.03 13.23
N GLY A 102 -0.58 3.80 12.22
CA GLY A 102 0.75 3.71 11.65
C GLY A 102 1.02 4.74 10.58
N VAL A 103 2.16 4.56 9.93
CA VAL A 103 2.56 5.35 8.77
C VAL A 103 2.76 4.44 7.55
N LYS A 104 2.52 4.99 6.36
CA LYS A 104 2.89 4.34 5.11
C LYS A 104 4.07 5.09 4.51
N HIS A 105 5.16 4.39 4.27
CA HIS A 105 6.36 4.89 3.61
C HIS A 105 6.63 4.12 2.32
N MET A 106 6.87 4.84 1.23
CA MET A 106 7.31 4.25 -0.04
C MET A 106 8.80 4.52 -0.21
N THR A 107 9.56 3.50 -0.59
CA THR A 107 10.97 3.69 -0.96
C THR A 107 11.23 3.13 -2.34
N ARG A 108 11.98 3.86 -3.15
CA ARG A 108 12.41 3.42 -4.48
C ARG A 108 13.85 2.98 -4.42
N ILE A 109 14.10 1.82 -4.99
CA ILE A 109 15.40 1.16 -4.99
C ILE A 109 15.81 0.96 -6.45
N ASP A 110 16.72 1.78 -6.92
CA ASP A 110 17.37 1.65 -8.22
C ASP A 110 18.87 1.48 -7.99
N MET A 111 19.42 0.34 -8.44
CA MET A 111 20.84 -0.01 -8.17
C MET A 111 21.82 0.92 -8.88
N GLU A 112 21.36 1.69 -9.87
CA GLU A 112 22.20 2.61 -10.66
C GLU A 112 21.95 4.09 -10.28
N ASP A 113 20.91 4.38 -9.45
CA ASP A 113 20.58 5.75 -9.06
C ASP A 113 21.17 6.12 -7.68
N PRO A 114 22.02 7.16 -7.60
CA PRO A 114 22.60 7.62 -6.33
C PRO A 114 21.53 8.09 -5.32
N LEU A 115 20.31 8.40 -5.74
CA LEU A 115 19.19 8.74 -4.84
C LEU A 115 18.70 7.55 -4.01
N THR A 116 19.07 6.32 -4.36
CA THR A 116 18.71 5.12 -3.59
C THR A 116 19.30 5.17 -2.17
N ALA A 117 20.57 5.58 -2.02
CA ALA A 117 21.18 5.61 -0.70
C ALA A 117 20.46 6.56 0.28
N PRO A 118 20.18 7.84 -0.05
CA PRO A 118 19.42 8.71 0.84
C PRO A 118 17.95 8.25 1.02
N ALA A 119 17.35 7.55 0.06
CA ALA A 119 16.01 6.98 0.22
C ALA A 119 16.01 5.85 1.26
N LEU A 120 17.02 5.00 1.26
CA LEU A 120 17.18 3.95 2.27
C LEU A 120 17.51 4.52 3.66
N GLU A 121 18.36 5.55 3.73
CA GLU A 121 18.62 6.27 5.00
C GLU A 121 17.31 6.83 5.58
N LEU A 122 16.49 7.46 4.75
CA LEU A 122 15.18 7.97 5.18
C LEU A 122 14.25 6.85 5.65
N LEU A 123 14.24 5.71 4.96
CA LEU A 123 13.48 4.52 5.41
C LEU A 123 13.92 4.07 6.80
N GLY A 124 15.23 3.95 7.03
CA GLY A 124 15.77 3.58 8.35
C GLY A 124 15.32 4.52 9.45
N GLN A 125 15.39 5.83 9.23
CA GLN A 125 14.90 6.84 10.18
C GLN A 125 13.42 6.72 10.47
N VAL A 126 12.59 6.47 9.45
CA VAL A 126 11.14 6.29 9.62
C VAL A 126 10.84 5.02 10.42
N LEU A 127 11.52 3.92 10.15
CA LEU A 127 11.34 2.66 10.88
C LEU A 127 11.69 2.81 12.36
N GLU A 128 12.82 3.46 12.67
CA GLU A 128 13.23 3.71 14.05
C GLU A 128 12.23 4.60 14.78
N GLN A 129 11.82 5.73 14.18
CA GLN A 129 10.83 6.64 14.77
C GLN A 129 9.49 5.94 14.98
N SER A 130 9.04 5.12 14.03
CA SER A 130 7.78 4.38 14.14
C SER A 130 7.80 3.40 15.31
N LYS A 131 8.90 2.64 15.45
CA LYS A 131 9.12 1.75 16.59
C LYS A 131 9.12 2.50 17.93
N GLN A 132 9.80 3.63 18.01
CA GLN A 132 9.84 4.47 19.22
C GLN A 132 8.46 5.03 19.57
N ALA A 133 7.65 5.40 18.57
CA ALA A 133 6.29 5.91 18.75
C ALA A 133 5.23 4.81 18.98
N GLY A 134 5.59 3.53 18.88
CA GLY A 134 4.64 2.42 18.95
C GLY A 134 3.68 2.36 17.78
N LEU A 135 4.08 2.89 16.62
CA LEU A 135 3.31 2.87 15.38
C LEU A 135 3.81 1.79 14.43
N GLU A 136 2.89 1.20 13.66
CA GLU A 136 3.26 0.26 12.60
C GLU A 136 3.69 1.00 11.33
N ALA A 137 4.80 0.58 10.73
CA ALA A 137 5.27 1.10 9.44
C ALA A 137 4.87 0.15 8.31
N LEU A 138 3.93 0.55 7.46
CA LEU A 138 3.62 -0.12 6.20
C LEU A 138 4.60 0.37 5.13
N VAL A 139 5.58 -0.44 4.78
CA VAL A 139 6.62 -0.08 3.81
C VAL A 139 6.25 -0.57 2.42
N GLU A 140 6.32 0.33 1.43
CA GLU A 140 6.14 0.01 0.01
C GLU A 140 7.49 0.13 -0.72
N PRO A 141 8.33 -0.94 -0.72
CA PRO A 141 9.57 -0.94 -1.46
C PRO A 141 9.31 -1.25 -2.94
N LEU A 142 9.86 -0.44 -3.82
CA LEU A 142 9.70 -0.57 -5.27
C LEU A 142 11.08 -0.65 -5.92
N ALA A 143 11.41 -1.78 -6.53
CA ALA A 143 12.58 -1.87 -7.39
C ALA A 143 12.35 -1.08 -8.68
N TRP A 144 13.33 -0.28 -9.07
CA TRP A 144 13.34 0.53 -10.28
C TRP A 144 14.52 0.15 -11.16
N GLU A 145 14.36 0.33 -12.46
CA GLU A 145 15.39 0.14 -13.45
C GLU A 145 15.02 0.94 -14.71
N GLY A 146 15.93 1.75 -15.19
CA GLY A 146 15.70 2.57 -16.40
C GLY A 146 14.47 3.49 -16.30
N GLY A 147 14.19 4.06 -15.12
CA GLY A 147 13.07 4.96 -14.89
C GLY A 147 11.71 4.27 -14.78
N ARG A 148 11.65 2.95 -14.59
CA ARG A 148 10.41 2.17 -14.49
C ARG A 148 10.42 1.24 -13.29
N ILE A 149 9.23 1.01 -12.74
CA ILE A 149 9.06 0.01 -11.68
C ILE A 149 9.26 -1.39 -12.28
N ARG A 150 10.15 -2.16 -11.70
CA ARG A 150 10.30 -3.58 -11.97
C ARG A 150 9.13 -4.33 -11.34
N ARG A 151 8.44 -5.11 -12.15
CA ARG A 151 7.34 -5.98 -11.71
C ARG A 151 7.65 -7.47 -11.90
N ASP A 152 8.86 -7.79 -12.34
CA ASP A 152 9.33 -9.16 -12.34
C ASP A 152 9.55 -9.65 -10.90
N THR A 153 9.46 -10.96 -10.71
CA THR A 153 9.55 -11.57 -9.39
C THR A 153 10.88 -11.28 -8.70
N ASP A 154 11.99 -11.22 -9.44
CA ASP A 154 13.32 -10.97 -8.87
C ASP A 154 13.44 -9.53 -8.34
N GLY A 155 12.94 -8.55 -9.07
CA GLY A 155 12.91 -7.16 -8.62
C GLY A 155 12.05 -6.97 -7.37
N ILE A 156 10.88 -7.64 -7.31
CA ILE A 156 10.01 -7.58 -6.13
C ILE A 156 10.68 -8.24 -4.92
N VAL A 157 11.30 -9.41 -5.09
CA VAL A 157 12.05 -10.09 -4.04
C VAL A 157 13.21 -9.22 -3.53
N LEU A 158 14.01 -8.65 -4.43
CA LEU A 158 15.12 -7.75 -4.07
C LEU A 158 14.64 -6.61 -3.16
N ALA A 159 13.60 -5.89 -3.59
CA ALA A 159 13.07 -4.76 -2.84
C ALA A 159 12.47 -5.20 -1.49
N SER A 160 11.78 -6.34 -1.47
CA SER A 160 11.18 -6.91 -0.24
C SER A 160 12.23 -7.28 0.79
N VAL A 161 13.30 -7.97 0.37
CA VAL A 161 14.39 -8.40 1.26
C VAL A 161 15.11 -7.18 1.85
N ILE A 162 15.43 -6.17 1.03
CA ILE A 162 16.07 -4.94 1.52
C ILE A 162 15.20 -4.28 2.60
N ALA A 163 13.90 -4.09 2.34
CA ALA A 163 13.00 -3.48 3.32
C ALA A 163 12.85 -4.33 4.60
N HIS A 164 12.75 -5.65 4.44
CA HIS A 164 12.67 -6.60 5.57
C HIS A 164 13.91 -6.51 6.46
N ASP A 165 15.11 -6.57 5.88
CA ASP A 165 16.37 -6.55 6.63
C ASP A 165 16.64 -5.19 7.28
N MET A 166 16.05 -4.12 6.76
CA MET A 166 16.00 -2.81 7.42
C MET A 166 15.00 -2.75 8.59
N GLY A 167 14.15 -3.77 8.78
CA GLY A 167 13.22 -3.87 9.91
C GLY A 167 11.78 -3.47 9.58
N ALA A 168 11.35 -3.49 8.33
CA ALA A 168 9.95 -3.25 7.97
C ALA A 168 9.03 -4.32 8.58
N PRO A 169 8.02 -3.95 9.40
CA PRO A 169 7.13 -4.92 10.04
C PRO A 169 6.01 -5.41 9.13
N VAL A 170 5.66 -4.66 8.10
CA VAL A 170 4.68 -5.00 7.04
C VAL A 170 5.18 -4.46 5.72
N ILE A 171 5.12 -5.29 4.69
CA ILE A 171 5.58 -4.94 3.34
C ILE A 171 4.41 -4.91 2.37
N LYS A 172 4.38 -3.91 1.47
CA LYS A 172 3.39 -3.77 0.41
C LYS A 172 4.10 -3.70 -0.95
N VAL A 173 3.84 -4.65 -1.85
CA VAL A 173 4.54 -4.78 -3.12
C VAL A 173 3.60 -4.96 -4.32
N PRO A 174 4.05 -4.71 -5.56
CA PRO A 174 3.29 -5.06 -6.74
C PRO A 174 3.01 -6.56 -6.83
N VAL A 175 1.89 -6.92 -7.46
CA VAL A 175 1.69 -8.30 -7.92
C VAL A 175 2.70 -8.58 -9.03
N PRO A 176 3.41 -9.74 -9.01
CA PRO A 176 4.34 -10.13 -10.06
C PRO A 176 3.68 -10.15 -11.46
N ALA A 177 4.34 -9.54 -12.44
CA ALA A 177 3.85 -9.44 -13.82
C ALA A 177 4.16 -10.73 -14.59
N VAL A 178 3.48 -11.81 -14.23
CA VAL A 178 3.55 -13.13 -14.86
C VAL A 178 2.15 -13.60 -15.25
N ALA A 179 2.03 -14.71 -15.96
CA ALA A 179 0.73 -15.26 -16.38
C ALA A 179 -0.17 -15.57 -15.18
N PRO A 180 -1.50 -15.34 -15.29
CA PRO A 180 -2.47 -15.71 -14.27
C PRO A 180 -2.44 -17.18 -13.86
N GLY A 181 -3.02 -17.48 -12.71
CA GLY A 181 -3.13 -18.83 -12.17
C GLY A 181 -1.82 -19.33 -11.55
N ALA A 182 -1.49 -20.61 -11.73
CA ALA A 182 -0.40 -21.29 -11.03
C ALA A 182 0.98 -20.61 -11.15
N GLU A 183 1.25 -19.88 -12.22
CA GLU A 183 2.52 -19.16 -12.37
C GLU A 183 2.56 -17.96 -11.41
N ARG A 184 1.49 -17.16 -11.37
CA ARG A 184 1.37 -16.01 -10.47
C ARG A 184 1.37 -16.46 -9.00
N GLN A 185 0.66 -17.54 -8.68
CA GLN A 185 0.64 -18.12 -7.33
C GLN A 185 2.06 -18.51 -6.87
N ARG A 186 2.83 -19.20 -7.72
CA ARG A 186 4.24 -19.53 -7.41
C ARG A 186 5.13 -18.29 -7.26
N ALA A 187 4.94 -17.28 -8.11
CA ALA A 187 5.68 -16.03 -8.00
C ALA A 187 5.36 -15.28 -6.71
N VAL A 188 4.09 -15.21 -6.32
CA VAL A 188 3.64 -14.66 -5.02
C VAL A 188 4.24 -15.45 -3.87
N ALA A 189 4.16 -16.78 -3.89
CA ALA A 189 4.72 -17.64 -2.85
C ALA A 189 6.24 -17.41 -2.68
N ARG A 190 6.97 -17.20 -3.77
CA ARG A 190 8.40 -16.88 -3.73
C ARG A 190 8.67 -15.52 -3.06
N VAL A 191 7.86 -14.50 -3.34
CA VAL A 191 7.98 -13.19 -2.68
C VAL A 191 7.68 -13.32 -1.18
N VAL A 192 6.59 -14.00 -0.81
CA VAL A 192 6.21 -14.22 0.59
C VAL A 192 7.28 -14.98 1.35
N ALA A 193 7.84 -16.03 0.75
CA ALA A 193 8.90 -16.85 1.38
C ALA A 193 10.24 -16.12 1.51
N SER A 194 10.45 -15.00 0.83
CA SER A 194 11.71 -14.23 0.90
C SER A 194 11.83 -13.35 2.15
N VAL A 195 10.73 -13.17 2.90
CA VAL A 195 10.67 -12.31 4.08
C VAL A 195 9.90 -12.98 5.22
N GLY A 196 10.17 -12.57 6.47
CA GLY A 196 9.53 -13.12 7.67
C GLY A 196 8.37 -12.28 8.22
N VAL A 197 7.79 -11.39 7.40
CA VAL A 197 6.75 -10.45 7.80
C VAL A 197 5.56 -10.50 6.82
N PRO A 198 4.36 -10.03 7.22
CA PRO A 198 3.22 -9.96 6.32
C PRO A 198 3.51 -9.18 5.03
N VAL A 199 3.14 -9.75 3.88
CA VAL A 199 3.25 -9.11 2.56
C VAL A 199 1.86 -8.85 2.01
N LEU A 200 1.50 -7.57 1.88
CA LEU A 200 0.32 -7.11 1.16
C LEU A 200 0.66 -6.85 -0.31
N PHE A 201 -0.23 -7.22 -1.21
CA PHE A 201 -0.03 -6.94 -2.62
C PHE A 201 -0.87 -5.76 -3.07
N LEU A 202 -0.28 -4.87 -3.88
CA LEU A 202 -1.01 -3.72 -4.40
C LEU A 202 -1.77 -4.10 -5.67
N GLY A 203 -3.03 -3.68 -5.75
CA GLY A 203 -3.78 -3.67 -6.99
C GLY A 203 -3.23 -2.58 -7.92
N GLY A 204 -3.03 -2.93 -9.19
CA GLY A 204 -2.59 -1.98 -10.22
C GLY A 204 -3.62 -0.88 -10.51
N PRO A 205 -3.36 -0.05 -11.54
CA PRO A 205 -4.39 0.84 -12.08
C PRO A 205 -5.55 0.00 -12.63
N ARG A 206 -6.76 0.58 -12.60
CA ARG A 206 -7.89 -0.04 -13.29
C ARG A 206 -7.54 -0.18 -14.78
N THR A 207 -7.59 -1.39 -15.29
CA THR A 207 -7.31 -1.70 -16.69
C THR A 207 -8.61 -1.98 -17.44
N SER A 208 -8.54 -2.01 -18.77
CA SER A 208 -9.67 -2.45 -19.63
C SER A 208 -10.03 -3.93 -19.45
N SER A 209 -9.20 -4.70 -18.74
CA SER A 209 -9.42 -6.14 -18.50
C SER A 209 -10.63 -6.45 -17.59
N GLY A 210 -11.27 -5.43 -17.04
CA GLY A 210 -12.50 -5.60 -16.27
C GLY A 210 -12.31 -6.10 -14.84
N ARG A 211 -13.44 -6.23 -14.12
CA ARG A 211 -13.50 -6.65 -12.71
C ARG A 211 -13.02 -8.09 -12.51
N ASP A 212 -13.37 -9.00 -13.44
CA ASP A 212 -13.03 -10.43 -13.31
C ASP A 212 -11.52 -10.68 -13.28
N ALA A 213 -10.74 -9.95 -14.09
CA ALA A 213 -9.29 -10.05 -14.06
C ALA A 213 -8.69 -9.55 -12.74
N VAL A 214 -9.30 -8.54 -12.11
CA VAL A 214 -8.90 -8.07 -10.77
C VAL A 214 -9.20 -9.14 -9.73
N LEU A 215 -10.38 -9.76 -9.77
CA LEU A 215 -10.75 -10.81 -8.83
C LEU A 215 -9.90 -12.07 -9.00
N GLU A 216 -9.51 -12.41 -10.23
CA GLU A 216 -8.55 -13.48 -10.50
C GLU A 216 -7.16 -13.15 -9.91
N GLU A 217 -6.68 -11.91 -10.08
CA GLU A 217 -5.41 -11.46 -9.48
C GLU A 217 -5.45 -11.58 -7.95
N VAL A 218 -6.53 -11.14 -7.31
CA VAL A 218 -6.70 -11.26 -5.85
C VAL A 218 -6.69 -12.72 -5.41
N ARG A 219 -7.40 -13.60 -6.13
CA ARG A 219 -7.41 -15.05 -5.83
C ARG A 219 -6.02 -15.65 -5.92
N ASP A 220 -5.28 -15.36 -7.00
CA ASP A 220 -3.91 -15.85 -7.17
C ASP A 220 -2.98 -15.38 -6.04
N VAL A 221 -3.12 -14.13 -5.60
CA VAL A 221 -2.35 -13.60 -4.47
C VAL A 221 -2.66 -14.34 -3.17
N MET A 222 -3.94 -14.57 -2.88
CA MET A 222 -4.33 -15.25 -1.64
C MET A 222 -3.92 -16.73 -1.66
N GLU A 223 -4.08 -17.42 -2.79
CA GLU A 223 -3.64 -18.80 -2.98
C GLU A 223 -2.10 -18.93 -2.94
N GLY A 224 -1.37 -17.90 -3.35
CA GLY A 224 0.09 -17.80 -3.22
C GLY A 224 0.58 -17.47 -1.79
N GLY A 225 -0.30 -17.31 -0.82
CA GLY A 225 0.04 -17.05 0.59
C GLY A 225 0.24 -15.57 0.93
N GLY A 226 -0.25 -14.65 0.10
CA GLY A 226 -0.25 -13.22 0.42
C GLY A 226 -1.03 -12.93 1.71
N ALA A 227 -0.55 -11.99 2.50
CA ALA A 227 -1.21 -11.56 3.74
C ALA A 227 -2.40 -10.61 3.49
N GLY A 228 -2.77 -10.37 2.25
CA GLY A 228 -3.90 -9.55 1.83
C GLY A 228 -3.57 -8.60 0.70
N MET A 229 -4.47 -7.64 0.51
CA MET A 229 -4.41 -6.66 -0.57
C MET A 229 -4.41 -5.23 -0.05
N ALA A 230 -3.67 -4.35 -0.73
CA ALA A 230 -3.76 -2.91 -0.53
C ALA A 230 -4.16 -2.23 -1.85
N MET A 231 -5.45 -2.03 -2.04
CA MET A 231 -6.06 -1.65 -3.32
C MET A 231 -6.69 -0.25 -3.26
N GLY A 232 -6.58 0.49 -4.33
CA GLY A 232 -7.12 1.85 -4.41
C GLY A 232 -8.01 2.04 -5.63
N ARG A 233 -7.42 2.45 -6.75
CA ARG A 233 -8.13 2.84 -7.98
C ARG A 233 -9.09 1.78 -8.51
N THR A 234 -8.74 0.52 -8.43
CA THR A 234 -9.61 -0.60 -8.81
C THR A 234 -10.88 -0.71 -7.97
N ILE A 235 -10.89 -0.14 -6.76
CA ILE A 235 -12.05 -0.08 -5.87
C ILE A 235 -12.76 1.26 -6.02
N TYR A 236 -12.12 2.38 -5.66
CA TYR A 236 -12.81 3.67 -5.58
C TYR A 236 -13.15 4.31 -6.94
N GLN A 237 -12.65 3.78 -8.06
CA GLN A 237 -13.05 4.16 -9.42
C GLN A 237 -14.05 3.19 -10.05
N ASP A 238 -14.44 2.15 -9.33
CA ASP A 238 -15.53 1.29 -9.79
C ASP A 238 -16.85 2.07 -9.77
N PRO A 239 -17.77 1.84 -10.70
CA PRO A 239 -19.12 2.43 -10.64
C PRO A 239 -19.86 2.13 -9.33
N ASP A 240 -19.55 1.01 -8.69
CA ASP A 240 -20.02 0.66 -7.35
C ASP A 240 -18.81 0.28 -6.45
N PRO A 241 -18.22 1.27 -5.75
CA PRO A 241 -17.10 1.04 -4.86
C PRO A 241 -17.40 0.11 -3.68
N ALA A 242 -18.66 0.07 -3.20
CA ALA A 242 -19.07 -0.80 -2.12
C ALA A 242 -19.08 -2.27 -2.56
N GLU A 243 -19.68 -2.55 -3.72
CA GLU A 243 -19.70 -3.89 -4.31
C GLU A 243 -18.26 -4.35 -4.64
N ALA A 244 -17.46 -3.51 -5.29
CA ALA A 244 -16.08 -3.84 -5.64
C ALA A 244 -15.24 -4.20 -4.39
N ALA A 245 -15.34 -3.40 -3.32
CA ALA A 245 -14.68 -3.69 -2.07
C ALA A 245 -15.20 -4.99 -1.42
N GLY A 246 -16.52 -5.22 -1.44
CA GLY A 246 -17.16 -6.43 -0.92
C GLY A 246 -16.69 -7.71 -1.60
N LEU A 247 -16.59 -7.70 -2.93
CA LEU A 247 -16.10 -8.85 -3.71
C LEU A 247 -14.63 -9.16 -3.41
N VAL A 248 -13.78 -8.12 -3.34
CA VAL A 248 -12.37 -8.30 -2.96
C VAL A 248 -12.25 -8.81 -1.53
N ARG A 249 -13.03 -8.24 -0.58
CA ARG A 249 -13.05 -8.71 0.81
C ARG A 249 -13.40 -10.19 0.91
N ALA A 250 -14.41 -10.64 0.16
CA ALA A 250 -14.82 -12.04 0.16
C ALA A 250 -13.67 -12.98 -0.23
N LEU A 251 -12.88 -12.62 -1.23
CA LEU A 251 -11.69 -13.39 -1.63
C LEU A 251 -10.56 -13.31 -0.61
N VAL A 252 -10.29 -12.12 -0.07
CA VAL A 252 -9.22 -11.92 0.92
C VAL A 252 -9.49 -12.72 2.19
N HIS A 253 -10.74 -12.78 2.66
CA HIS A 253 -11.10 -13.48 3.89
C HIS A 253 -11.64 -14.90 3.69
N GLY A 254 -11.69 -15.42 2.45
CA GLY A 254 -12.14 -16.79 2.16
C GLY A 254 -13.62 -17.04 2.47
N ARG A 255 -14.48 -16.05 2.19
CA ARG A 255 -15.92 -16.12 2.50
C ARG A 255 -16.77 -16.01 1.25
#